data_94615bac2c52ea722f6415653541fb75
#
_entry.id   94615bac2c52ea722f6415653541fb75
#
_cell.length_a   1.000
_cell.length_b   1.000
_cell.length_c   1.000
_cell.angle_alpha   90.00
_cell.angle_beta   90.00
_cell.angle_gamma   90.00
#
_symmetry.space_group_name_H-M   'P 1'
#
loop_
_entity.id
_entity.type
_entity.pdbx_description
1 polymer ?
#
loop_
_entity_poly.entity_id
_entity_poly.type
_entity_poly.pdbx_seq_one_letter_code
_entity_poly.pdbx_strand_id
1 'polypeptide(L)'
;MCIRDSTRGIPGIQGGVETHCQELYPLIADEQHEIIVIRRPNYAVERSVQIYKQVAIKDISAPRSKHLEAFVHTFKAVIYARKVKADIVHIHAVGPALMTPVARLLGMKVVITHHGPDYDRDKWGRFAKWILCMGERAGVYYANHIIVISEHIRQIIYHQYSAKRNVTLIHNGVNVPTRVIGTEYLESLDLTEYGYVLAVGRFVKEKNLDQLVEAFTQLSSP
;
A
#
# COMPACT_ATOMS: atom_id res chain seq x y z
N MET A 1 14.89 5.10 -15.96
CA MET A 1 14.12 3.92 -15.47
C MET A 1 12.71 4.39 -15.13
N CYS A 2 11.69 3.80 -15.70
CA CYS A 2 10.31 4.22 -15.45
C CYS A 2 9.63 3.19 -14.53
N ILE A 3 9.23 3.61 -13.31
CA ILE A 3 8.53 2.80 -12.32
C ILE A 3 7.05 3.15 -12.35
N ARG A 4 6.18 2.15 -12.28
CA ARG A 4 4.73 2.35 -12.29
C ARG A 4 4.06 1.62 -11.16
N ASP A 5 3.21 2.35 -10.48
CA ASP A 5 2.46 1.88 -9.34
C ASP A 5 0.95 1.81 -9.63
N SER A 6 0.27 0.84 -9.03
CA SER A 6 -1.17 0.58 -9.20
C SER A 6 -1.94 0.69 -7.88
N THR A 7 -1.75 1.79 -7.15
CA THR A 7 -2.52 2.14 -5.93
C THR A 7 -3.82 2.89 -6.27
N ARG A 8 -4.50 3.43 -5.26
CA ARG A 8 -5.56 4.42 -5.52
C ARG A 8 -4.98 5.73 -6.04
N GLY A 9 -3.70 5.99 -5.78
CA GLY A 9 -2.92 7.12 -6.26
C GLY A 9 -2.38 8.03 -5.16
N ILE A 10 -1.71 9.08 -5.59
CA ILE A 10 -1.17 10.19 -4.79
C ILE A 10 -1.50 11.51 -5.52
N PRO A 11 -1.39 12.68 -4.90
CA PRO A 11 -1.22 12.96 -3.48
C PRO A 11 -2.56 12.99 -2.71
N GLY A 12 -2.44 13.03 -1.39
CA GLY A 12 -3.56 13.34 -0.48
C GLY A 12 -4.60 12.24 -0.30
N ILE A 13 -4.39 11.04 -0.86
CA ILE A 13 -5.31 9.91 -0.73
C ILE A 13 -4.96 9.13 0.54
N GLN A 14 -5.92 9.02 1.47
CA GLN A 14 -5.72 8.30 2.73
C GLN A 14 -5.56 6.80 2.51
N GLY A 15 -4.50 6.22 3.07
CA GLY A 15 -4.23 4.79 3.06
C GLY A 15 -2.75 4.49 3.28
N GLY A 16 -2.44 3.38 3.94
CA GLY A 16 -1.05 3.03 4.26
C GLY A 16 -0.17 2.87 3.03
N VAL A 17 -0.68 2.27 1.97
CA VAL A 17 0.04 2.09 0.71
C VAL A 17 0.20 3.43 -0.01
N GLU A 18 -0.86 4.23 -0.05
CA GLU A 18 -0.86 5.56 -0.67
C GLU A 18 0.13 6.50 0.03
N THR A 19 0.12 6.53 1.36
CA THR A 19 1.10 7.30 2.14
C THR A 19 2.52 6.82 1.88
N HIS A 20 2.76 5.49 1.89
CA HIS A 20 4.06 4.93 1.55
C HIS A 20 4.55 5.39 0.17
N CYS A 21 3.71 5.32 -0.85
CA CYS A 21 4.07 5.74 -2.21
C CYS A 21 4.29 7.25 -2.30
N GLN A 22 3.45 8.05 -1.60
CA GLN A 22 3.54 9.50 -1.58
C GLN A 22 4.86 9.99 -0.98
N GLU A 23 5.37 9.31 0.05
CA GLU A 23 6.62 9.68 0.71
C GLU A 23 7.84 9.08 0.01
N LEU A 24 7.75 7.83 -0.48
CA LEU A 24 8.88 7.13 -1.10
C LEU A 24 9.22 7.66 -2.49
N TYR A 25 8.21 7.79 -3.37
CA TYR A 25 8.50 8.05 -4.79
C TYR A 25 9.17 9.38 -5.07
N PRO A 26 8.85 10.48 -4.38
CA PRO A 26 9.62 11.72 -4.53
C PRO A 26 11.09 11.62 -4.15
N LEU A 27 11.44 10.69 -3.24
CA LEU A 27 12.83 10.49 -2.80
C LEU A 27 13.68 9.71 -3.81
N ILE A 28 13.05 8.95 -4.68
CA ILE A 28 13.72 8.13 -5.70
C ILE A 28 13.52 8.67 -7.12
N ALA A 29 12.67 9.69 -7.29
CA ALA A 29 12.49 10.37 -8.56
C ALA A 29 13.66 11.34 -8.79
N ASP A 30 14.42 11.13 -9.86
CA ASP A 30 15.55 11.95 -10.25
C ASP A 30 15.70 11.96 -11.80
N GLU A 31 16.77 12.55 -12.32
CA GLU A 31 17.04 12.60 -13.76
C GLU A 31 17.21 11.22 -14.42
N GLN A 32 17.58 10.20 -13.65
CA GLN A 32 17.78 8.82 -14.14
C GLN A 32 16.56 7.94 -13.89
N HIS A 33 15.69 8.31 -12.94
CA HIS A 33 14.55 7.53 -12.48
C HIS A 33 13.24 8.30 -12.65
N GLU A 34 12.64 8.18 -13.83
CA GLU A 34 11.30 8.69 -14.09
C GLU A 34 10.26 7.80 -13.38
N ILE A 35 9.44 8.40 -12.53
CA ILE A 35 8.38 7.71 -11.82
C ILE A 35 7.02 8.19 -12.26
N ILE A 36 6.15 7.25 -12.62
CA ILE A 36 4.78 7.53 -13.00
C ILE A 36 3.84 6.73 -12.11
N VAL A 37 3.07 7.41 -11.29
CA VAL A 37 2.01 6.79 -10.50
C VAL A 37 0.71 6.79 -11.28
N ILE A 38 0.10 5.62 -11.40
CA ILE A 38 -1.20 5.46 -12.05
C ILE A 38 -2.28 5.58 -11.00
N ARG A 39 -3.06 6.67 -11.10
CA ARG A 39 -4.08 7.06 -10.14
C ARG A 39 -5.48 6.73 -10.64
N ARG A 40 -6.34 6.34 -9.72
CA ARG A 40 -7.78 6.24 -9.96
C ARG A 40 -8.43 7.60 -9.72
N PRO A 41 -8.94 8.28 -10.74
CA PRO A 41 -9.43 9.66 -10.60
C PRO A 41 -10.62 9.81 -9.63
N ASN A 42 -11.31 8.70 -9.31
CA ASN A 42 -12.43 8.71 -8.36
C ASN A 42 -11.98 8.97 -6.90
N TYR A 43 -10.72 8.73 -6.58
CA TYR A 43 -10.15 8.94 -5.25
C TYR A 43 -9.29 10.20 -5.16
N ALA A 44 -9.03 10.86 -6.29
CA ALA A 44 -8.20 12.05 -6.32
C ALA A 44 -8.87 13.20 -5.54
N VAL A 45 -8.13 13.78 -4.61
CA VAL A 45 -8.55 14.99 -3.89
C VAL A 45 -8.56 16.17 -4.88
N GLU A 46 -7.52 16.28 -5.68
CA GLU A 46 -7.39 17.28 -6.73
C GLU A 46 -6.98 16.61 -8.04
N ARG A 47 -7.88 16.66 -9.04
CA ARG A 47 -7.65 16.02 -10.34
C ARG A 47 -6.71 16.77 -11.25
N SER A 48 -6.54 18.07 -11.04
CA SER A 48 -5.66 18.94 -11.83
C SER A 48 -4.18 18.58 -11.65
N VAL A 49 -3.80 17.97 -10.51
CA VAL A 49 -2.42 17.60 -10.23
C VAL A 49 -1.96 16.47 -11.14
N GLN A 50 -1.05 16.79 -12.05
CA GLN A 50 -0.42 15.83 -12.98
C GLN A 50 1.04 15.53 -12.60
N ILE A 51 1.65 16.33 -11.75
CA ILE A 51 3.01 16.15 -11.23
C ILE A 51 2.99 16.45 -9.73
N TYR A 52 3.57 15.56 -8.95
CA TYR A 52 3.75 15.73 -7.52
C TYR A 52 5.22 15.48 -7.13
N LYS A 53 5.94 16.54 -6.73
CA LYS A 53 7.35 16.45 -6.31
C LYS A 53 8.19 15.58 -7.28
N GLN A 54 8.20 15.93 -8.56
CA GLN A 54 8.90 15.24 -9.67
C GLN A 54 8.27 13.87 -10.08
N VAL A 55 7.25 13.38 -9.40
CA VAL A 55 6.53 12.16 -9.76
C VAL A 55 5.39 12.50 -10.72
N ALA A 56 5.40 11.92 -11.91
CA ALA A 56 4.31 12.10 -12.86
C ALA A 56 3.07 11.28 -12.44
N ILE A 57 1.89 11.85 -12.63
CA ILE A 57 0.62 11.21 -12.28
C ILE A 57 -0.19 10.97 -13.54
N LYS A 58 -0.65 9.74 -13.71
CA LYS A 58 -1.51 9.35 -14.83
C LYS A 58 -2.84 8.82 -14.33
N ASP A 59 -3.91 9.53 -14.65
CA ASP A 59 -5.26 9.08 -14.36
C ASP A 59 -5.70 8.00 -15.33
N ILE A 60 -6.16 6.86 -14.80
CA ILE A 60 -6.79 5.78 -15.56
C ILE A 60 -8.10 5.40 -14.88
N SER A 61 -9.21 5.59 -15.60
CA SER A 61 -10.53 5.24 -15.09
C SER A 61 -10.80 3.74 -15.11
N ALA A 62 -11.48 3.27 -14.06
CA ALA A 62 -12.00 1.92 -13.93
C ALA A 62 -13.49 1.96 -13.55
N PRO A 63 -14.25 0.88 -13.81
CA PRO A 63 -15.65 0.80 -13.41
C PRO A 63 -15.80 0.96 -11.88
N ARG A 64 -16.82 1.67 -11.43
CA ARG A 64 -17.15 1.83 -10.00
C ARG A 64 -17.76 0.54 -9.44
N SER A 65 -16.99 -0.52 -9.38
CA SER A 65 -17.43 -1.81 -8.83
C SER A 65 -16.52 -2.21 -7.69
N LYS A 66 -17.11 -2.52 -6.54
CA LYS A 66 -16.39 -2.88 -5.29
C LYS A 66 -15.35 -3.99 -5.49
N HIS A 67 -15.57 -4.91 -6.43
CA HIS A 67 -14.72 -6.09 -6.65
C HIS A 67 -13.88 -6.01 -7.93
N LEU A 68 -14.36 -5.34 -8.97
CA LEU A 68 -13.72 -5.30 -10.28
C LEU A 68 -12.83 -4.07 -10.48
N GLU A 69 -13.05 -3.00 -9.73
CA GLU A 69 -12.34 -1.74 -9.91
C GLU A 69 -10.82 -1.92 -9.86
N ALA A 70 -10.32 -2.57 -8.79
CA ALA A 70 -8.88 -2.78 -8.62
C ALA A 70 -8.28 -3.63 -9.74
N PHE A 71 -8.99 -4.69 -10.14
CA PHE A 71 -8.56 -5.61 -11.19
C PHE A 71 -8.48 -4.91 -12.55
N VAL A 72 -9.57 -4.27 -12.97
CA VAL A 72 -9.64 -3.56 -14.26
C VAL A 72 -8.66 -2.39 -14.30
N HIS A 73 -8.53 -1.66 -13.19
CA HIS A 73 -7.55 -0.58 -13.10
C HIS A 73 -6.13 -1.09 -13.29
N THR A 74 -5.73 -2.14 -12.54
CA THR A 74 -4.38 -2.71 -12.63
C THR A 74 -4.09 -3.29 -14.01
N PHE A 75 -5.08 -3.96 -14.63
CA PHE A 75 -4.94 -4.45 -16.01
C PHE A 75 -4.64 -3.30 -16.98
N LYS A 76 -5.47 -2.23 -16.95
CA LYS A 76 -5.25 -1.04 -17.79
C LYS A 76 -3.91 -0.36 -17.49
N ALA A 77 -3.50 -0.33 -16.22
CA ALA A 77 -2.22 0.21 -15.80
C ALA A 77 -1.05 -0.58 -16.40
N VAL A 78 -1.12 -1.90 -16.41
CA VAL A 78 -0.11 -2.78 -17.03
C VAL A 78 -0.03 -2.55 -18.54
N ILE A 79 -1.17 -2.47 -19.23
CA ILE A 79 -1.20 -2.15 -20.67
C ILE A 79 -0.60 -0.78 -20.96
N TYR A 80 -0.96 0.23 -20.15
CA TYR A 80 -0.38 1.57 -20.29
C TYR A 80 1.13 1.56 -20.02
N ALA A 81 1.60 0.83 -19.01
CA ALA A 81 3.02 0.65 -18.71
C ALA A 81 3.78 0.09 -19.94
N ARG A 82 3.21 -0.90 -20.61
CA ARG A 82 3.79 -1.45 -21.85
C ARG A 82 3.82 -0.40 -22.97
N LYS A 83 2.73 0.35 -23.15
CA LYS A 83 2.63 1.40 -24.19
C LYS A 83 3.72 2.45 -24.08
N VAL A 84 4.07 2.86 -22.87
CA VAL A 84 5.10 3.87 -22.63
C VAL A 84 6.48 3.25 -22.33
N LYS A 85 6.66 1.96 -22.62
CA LYS A 85 7.92 1.22 -22.51
C LYS A 85 8.55 1.32 -21.13
N ALA A 86 7.74 1.14 -20.08
CA ALA A 86 8.25 1.13 -18.72
C ALA A 86 9.26 0.00 -18.52
N ASP A 87 10.39 0.29 -17.88
CA ASP A 87 11.40 -0.72 -17.54
C ASP A 87 10.93 -1.63 -16.41
N ILE A 88 10.27 -1.05 -15.42
CA ILE A 88 9.78 -1.73 -14.23
C ILE A 88 8.32 -1.38 -13.99
N VAL A 89 7.52 -2.40 -13.67
CA VAL A 89 6.18 -2.24 -13.11
C VAL A 89 6.26 -2.61 -11.63
N HIS A 90 5.98 -1.66 -10.77
CA HIS A 90 5.89 -1.89 -9.32
C HIS A 90 4.43 -2.06 -8.93
N ILE A 91 4.10 -3.20 -8.34
CA ILE A 91 2.73 -3.55 -7.96
C ILE A 91 2.67 -3.62 -6.42
N HIS A 92 1.75 -2.90 -5.83
CA HIS A 92 1.50 -2.92 -4.40
C HIS A 92 0.29 -3.78 -4.05
N ALA A 93 0.43 -4.59 -2.98
CA ALA A 93 -0.56 -5.49 -2.42
C ALA A 93 -0.88 -6.75 -3.28
N VAL A 94 -1.43 -7.76 -2.61
CA VAL A 94 -1.66 -9.10 -3.17
C VAL A 94 -2.77 -9.13 -4.22
N GLY A 95 -3.80 -8.30 -4.11
CA GLY A 95 -4.89 -8.28 -5.09
C GLY A 95 -4.42 -7.86 -6.48
N PRO A 96 -3.83 -6.66 -6.66
CA PRO A 96 -3.23 -6.22 -7.90
C PRO A 96 -2.14 -7.14 -8.44
N ALA A 97 -1.42 -7.88 -7.57
CA ALA A 97 -0.38 -8.81 -7.97
C ALA A 97 -0.88 -9.96 -8.88
N LEU A 98 -2.18 -10.18 -8.97
CA LEU A 98 -2.78 -11.08 -9.96
C LEU A 98 -2.42 -10.70 -11.41
N MET A 99 -2.06 -9.44 -11.67
CA MET A 99 -1.63 -8.97 -13.00
C MET A 99 -0.14 -9.20 -13.29
N THR A 100 0.62 -9.74 -12.35
CA THR A 100 2.06 -10.01 -12.54
C THR A 100 2.36 -10.89 -13.75
N PRO A 101 1.67 -12.03 -13.98
CA PRO A 101 1.90 -12.86 -15.16
C PRO A 101 1.68 -12.09 -16.46
N VAL A 102 0.65 -11.25 -16.52
CA VAL A 102 0.35 -10.44 -17.71
C VAL A 102 1.48 -9.43 -17.98
N ALA A 103 1.95 -8.73 -16.95
CA ALA A 103 3.07 -7.81 -17.10
C ALA A 103 4.35 -8.52 -17.58
N ARG A 104 4.60 -9.72 -17.05
CA ARG A 104 5.74 -10.55 -17.44
C ARG A 104 5.64 -11.04 -18.89
N LEU A 105 4.46 -11.50 -19.32
CA LEU A 105 4.20 -11.90 -20.71
C LEU A 105 4.39 -10.74 -21.69
N LEU A 106 4.10 -9.52 -21.27
CA LEU A 106 4.37 -8.30 -22.03
C LEU A 106 5.85 -7.87 -22.01
N GLY A 107 6.75 -8.64 -21.40
CA GLY A 107 8.20 -8.42 -21.41
C GLY A 107 8.70 -7.43 -20.38
N MET A 108 7.85 -6.99 -19.42
CA MET A 108 8.26 -6.02 -18.40
C MET A 108 8.88 -6.70 -17.17
N LYS A 109 9.78 -6.02 -16.48
CA LYS A 109 10.23 -6.43 -15.15
C LYS A 109 9.19 -6.02 -14.13
N VAL A 110 8.90 -6.92 -13.18
CA VAL A 110 7.88 -6.69 -12.14
C VAL A 110 8.50 -6.77 -10.76
N VAL A 111 8.29 -5.75 -9.97
CA VAL A 111 8.57 -5.71 -8.53
C VAL A 111 7.23 -5.69 -7.80
N ILE A 112 7.13 -6.43 -6.71
CA ILE A 112 5.93 -6.43 -5.85
C ILE A 112 6.33 -5.98 -4.46
N THR A 113 5.53 -5.10 -3.85
CA THR A 113 5.59 -4.87 -2.41
C THR A 113 4.38 -5.52 -1.75
N HIS A 114 4.66 -6.47 -0.88
CA HIS A 114 3.66 -7.20 -0.10
C HIS A 114 3.41 -6.48 1.23
N HIS A 115 2.22 -5.88 1.37
CA HIS A 115 1.83 -5.09 2.55
C HIS A 115 1.07 -5.88 3.62
N GLY A 116 0.94 -7.19 3.45
CA GLY A 116 0.25 -8.08 4.37
C GLY A 116 -0.77 -8.99 3.67
N PRO A 117 -1.20 -10.06 4.34
CA PRO A 117 -2.19 -11.00 3.84
C PRO A 117 -3.58 -10.39 3.91
N ASP A 118 -3.97 -9.61 2.90
CA ASP A 118 -5.28 -8.93 2.87
C ASP A 118 -6.46 -9.92 2.93
N TYR A 119 -6.24 -11.18 2.57
CA TYR A 119 -7.26 -12.23 2.61
C TYR A 119 -7.64 -12.65 4.04
N ASP A 120 -6.85 -12.36 5.05
CA ASP A 120 -7.17 -12.66 6.46
C ASP A 120 -8.24 -11.73 7.03
N ARG A 121 -8.52 -10.62 6.35
CA ARG A 121 -9.52 -9.65 6.81
C ARG A 121 -10.93 -10.17 6.66
N ASP A 122 -11.75 -10.00 7.69
CA ASP A 122 -13.15 -10.46 7.76
C ASP A 122 -14.08 -9.85 6.72
N LYS A 123 -13.73 -8.68 6.20
CA LYS A 123 -14.52 -7.98 5.18
C LYS A 123 -14.63 -8.72 3.84
N TRP A 124 -13.79 -9.74 3.61
CA TRP A 124 -13.76 -10.47 2.36
C TRP A 124 -14.53 -11.79 2.44
N GLY A 125 -15.48 -11.99 1.52
CA GLY A 125 -16.11 -13.28 1.35
C GLY A 125 -15.15 -14.34 0.78
N ARG A 126 -15.54 -15.61 0.87
CA ARG A 126 -14.69 -16.78 0.47
C ARG A 126 -14.11 -16.65 -0.94
N PHE A 127 -14.92 -16.22 -1.91
CA PHE A 127 -14.47 -16.04 -3.30
C PHE A 127 -13.43 -14.91 -3.44
N ALA A 128 -13.64 -13.78 -2.77
CA ALA A 128 -12.68 -12.69 -2.78
C ALA A 128 -11.36 -13.08 -2.09
N LYS A 129 -11.41 -13.81 -0.99
CA LYS A 129 -10.23 -14.38 -0.34
C LYS A 129 -9.45 -15.30 -1.28
N TRP A 130 -10.14 -16.17 -2.02
CA TRP A 130 -9.53 -17.04 -3.01
C TRP A 130 -8.80 -16.24 -4.12
N ILE A 131 -9.43 -15.18 -4.66
CA ILE A 131 -8.80 -14.30 -5.65
C ILE A 131 -7.55 -13.62 -5.08
N LEU A 132 -7.59 -13.15 -3.83
CA LEU A 132 -6.45 -12.52 -3.18
C LEU A 132 -5.29 -13.51 -2.98
N CYS A 133 -5.57 -14.74 -2.57
CA CYS A 133 -4.57 -15.82 -2.47
C CYS A 133 -3.97 -16.15 -3.85
N MET A 134 -4.80 -16.20 -4.91
CA MET A 134 -4.30 -16.38 -6.27
C MET A 134 -3.41 -15.21 -6.72
N GLY A 135 -3.75 -13.99 -6.33
CA GLY A 135 -2.94 -12.81 -6.60
C GLY A 135 -1.58 -12.86 -5.89
N GLU A 136 -1.57 -13.23 -4.60
CA GLU A 136 -0.32 -13.44 -3.87
C GLU A 136 0.55 -14.52 -4.54
N ARG A 137 -0.06 -15.68 -4.87
CA ARG A 137 0.62 -16.76 -5.56
C ARG A 137 1.20 -16.31 -6.91
N ALA A 138 0.41 -15.61 -7.72
CA ALA A 138 0.86 -15.06 -9.00
C ALA A 138 2.03 -14.10 -8.80
N GLY A 139 1.93 -13.22 -7.80
CA GLY A 139 3.01 -12.31 -7.43
C GLY A 139 4.29 -13.03 -7.04
N VAL A 140 4.20 -13.99 -6.13
CA VAL A 140 5.36 -14.73 -5.63
C VAL A 140 6.07 -15.53 -6.74
N TYR A 141 5.32 -16.17 -7.62
CA TYR A 141 5.93 -17.03 -8.66
C TYR A 141 6.44 -16.25 -9.87
N TYR A 142 5.81 -15.15 -10.24
CA TYR A 142 6.10 -14.45 -11.50
C TYR A 142 6.83 -13.12 -11.36
N ALA A 143 6.89 -12.50 -10.17
CA ALA A 143 7.66 -11.29 -9.99
C ALA A 143 9.17 -11.53 -10.16
N ASN A 144 9.87 -10.52 -10.63
CA ASN A 144 11.34 -10.53 -10.65
C ASN A 144 11.90 -10.32 -9.24
N HIS A 145 11.22 -9.52 -8.43
CA HIS A 145 11.61 -9.21 -7.08
C HIS A 145 10.40 -8.97 -6.19
N ILE A 146 10.50 -9.35 -4.93
CA ILE A 146 9.46 -9.19 -3.92
C ILE A 146 10.03 -8.38 -2.76
N ILE A 147 9.38 -7.29 -2.45
CA ILE A 147 9.65 -6.51 -1.24
C ILE A 147 8.59 -6.89 -0.21
N VAL A 148 9.02 -7.21 1.00
CA VAL A 148 8.15 -7.45 2.16
C VAL A 148 8.42 -6.41 3.23
N ILE A 149 7.38 -5.94 3.90
CA ILE A 149 7.50 -4.84 4.86
C ILE A 149 7.72 -5.30 6.31
N SER A 150 7.66 -6.59 6.56
CA SER A 150 7.93 -7.15 7.89
C SER A 150 8.51 -8.55 7.81
N GLU A 151 9.20 -8.95 8.88
CA GLU A 151 9.72 -10.31 9.02
C GLU A 151 8.62 -11.37 8.99
N HIS A 152 7.47 -11.07 9.60
CA HIS A 152 6.32 -11.95 9.59
C HIS A 152 5.85 -12.27 8.16
N ILE A 153 5.73 -11.25 7.30
CA ILE A 153 5.34 -11.46 5.89
C ILE A 153 6.43 -12.26 5.15
N ARG A 154 7.71 -12.00 5.44
CA ARG A 154 8.82 -12.76 4.86
C ARG A 154 8.70 -14.26 5.18
N GLN A 155 8.39 -14.59 6.43
CA GLN A 155 8.19 -15.97 6.86
C GLN A 155 6.96 -16.62 6.19
N ILE A 156 5.83 -15.90 6.04
CA ILE A 156 4.68 -16.39 5.29
C ILE A 156 5.11 -16.81 3.88
N ILE A 157 5.82 -15.94 3.16
CA ILE A 157 6.28 -16.23 1.79
C ILE A 157 7.19 -17.46 1.77
N TYR A 158 8.14 -17.58 2.67
CA TYR A 158 9.04 -18.73 2.73
C TYR A 158 8.35 -20.05 3.05
N HIS A 159 7.43 -20.03 4.01
CA HIS A 159 6.74 -21.25 4.46
C HIS A 159 5.68 -21.71 3.45
N GLN A 160 4.89 -20.78 2.90
CA GLN A 160 3.79 -21.16 2.01
C GLN A 160 4.23 -21.48 0.58
N TYR A 161 5.30 -20.85 0.11
CA TYR A 161 5.68 -20.94 -1.31
C TYR A 161 7.03 -21.60 -1.53
N SER A 162 7.71 -22.06 -0.49
CA SER A 162 9.08 -22.59 -0.58
C SER A 162 10.00 -21.68 -1.41
N ALA A 163 9.69 -20.41 -1.42
CA ALA A 163 10.29 -19.46 -2.34
C ALA A 163 11.63 -18.97 -1.79
N LYS A 164 12.70 -19.61 -2.16
CA LYS A 164 14.08 -19.09 -2.01
C LYS A 164 14.38 -17.95 -3.02
N ARG A 165 13.34 -17.26 -3.50
CA ARG A 165 13.48 -16.27 -4.56
C ARG A 165 13.80 -14.89 -3.97
N ASN A 166 14.14 -13.95 -4.83
CA ASN A 166 14.53 -12.57 -4.57
C ASN A 166 13.52 -11.82 -3.68
N VAL A 167 13.52 -12.14 -2.39
CA VAL A 167 12.69 -11.50 -1.37
C VAL A 167 13.58 -10.62 -0.52
N THR A 168 13.29 -9.33 -0.45
CA THR A 168 14.00 -8.37 0.38
C THR A 168 13.05 -7.78 1.43
N LEU A 169 13.47 -7.78 2.67
CA LEU A 169 12.79 -7.07 3.74
C LEU A 169 13.19 -5.60 3.69
N ILE A 170 12.20 -4.74 3.45
CA ILE A 170 12.33 -3.29 3.54
C ILE A 170 11.14 -2.77 4.35
N HIS A 171 11.39 -2.31 5.56
CA HIS A 171 10.36 -1.74 6.40
C HIS A 171 9.79 -0.46 5.79
N ASN A 172 8.50 -0.19 6.04
CA ASN A 172 7.94 1.10 5.69
C ASN A 172 8.65 2.21 6.47
N GLY A 173 9.06 3.24 5.77
CA GLY A 173 9.60 4.46 6.36
C GLY A 173 8.49 5.37 6.88
N VAL A 174 8.87 6.27 7.76
CA VAL A 174 8.04 7.36 8.27
C VAL A 174 8.89 8.62 8.34
N ASN A 175 8.29 9.74 7.97
CA ASN A 175 8.93 11.03 8.21
C ASN A 175 9.03 11.27 9.71
N VAL A 176 10.22 11.66 10.17
CA VAL A 176 10.39 12.04 11.57
C VAL A 176 9.62 13.35 11.78
N PRO A 177 8.55 13.35 12.58
CA PRO A 177 7.76 14.56 12.80
C PRO A 177 8.59 15.59 13.55
N THR A 178 8.43 16.85 13.20
CA THR A 178 8.95 17.94 14.02
C THR A 178 8.20 17.90 15.34
N ARG A 179 8.94 17.86 16.45
CA ARG A 179 8.32 17.87 17.78
C ARG A 179 7.56 19.17 17.94
N VAL A 180 6.26 19.09 18.10
CA VAL A 180 5.43 20.22 18.49
C VAL A 180 5.60 20.38 20.00
N ILE A 181 6.11 21.53 20.42
CA ILE A 181 6.23 21.87 21.83
C ILE A 181 5.01 22.74 22.15
N GLY A 182 4.07 22.18 22.91
CA GLY A 182 2.85 22.88 23.34
C GLY A 182 1.87 21.89 23.96
N THR A 183 1.25 22.27 25.05
CA THR A 183 0.26 21.48 25.79
C THR A 183 -1.17 21.93 25.53
N GLU A 184 -1.35 23.01 24.80
CA GLU A 184 -2.65 23.67 24.56
C GLU A 184 -3.74 22.70 24.07
N TYR A 185 -3.37 21.76 23.20
CA TYR A 185 -4.32 20.75 22.72
C TYR A 185 -4.68 19.73 23.81
N LEU A 186 -3.72 19.30 24.60
CA LEU A 186 -3.95 18.38 25.74
C LEU A 186 -4.84 19.08 26.80
N GLU A 187 -4.55 20.33 27.12
CA GLU A 187 -5.33 21.13 28.04
C GLU A 187 -6.79 21.31 27.58
N SER A 188 -7.01 21.48 26.27
CA SER A 188 -8.36 21.55 25.69
C SER A 188 -9.17 20.26 25.85
N LEU A 189 -8.51 19.14 26.16
CA LEU A 189 -9.10 17.83 26.39
C LEU A 189 -9.06 17.41 27.86
N ASP A 190 -8.71 18.32 28.78
CA ASP A 190 -8.47 18.02 30.20
C ASP A 190 -7.45 16.89 30.43
N LEU A 191 -6.42 16.80 29.54
CA LEU A 191 -5.36 15.81 29.63
C LEU A 191 -4.06 16.45 30.06
N THR A 192 -3.26 15.71 30.83
CA THR A 192 -1.91 16.08 31.21
C THR A 192 -0.88 15.22 30.51
N GLU A 193 0.34 15.72 30.31
CA GLU A 193 1.45 14.92 29.80
C GLU A 193 1.62 13.66 30.66
N TYR A 194 1.79 12.53 30.00
CA TYR A 194 1.91 11.17 30.62
C TYR A 194 0.68 10.68 31.38
N GLY A 195 -0.41 11.44 31.40
CA GLY A 195 -1.66 11.09 32.09
C GLY A 195 -2.67 10.34 31.20
N TYR A 196 -2.30 9.88 30.02
CA TYR A 196 -3.21 9.21 29.10
C TYR A 196 -2.53 8.12 28.25
N VAL A 197 -3.33 7.21 27.70
CA VAL A 197 -2.92 6.21 26.71
C VAL A 197 -3.48 6.63 25.35
N LEU A 198 -2.60 6.86 24.38
CA LEU A 198 -2.99 7.23 23.04
C LEU A 198 -3.08 6.00 22.13
N ALA A 199 -4.24 5.78 21.51
CA ALA A 199 -4.41 4.82 20.44
C ALA A 199 -4.78 5.53 19.13
N VAL A 200 -4.03 5.26 18.06
CA VAL A 200 -4.26 5.84 16.74
C VAL A 200 -4.56 4.73 15.74
N GLY A 201 -5.72 4.80 15.10
CA GLY A 201 -6.10 3.80 14.11
C GLY A 201 -7.50 4.00 13.57
N ARG A 202 -7.87 3.18 12.57
CA ARG A 202 -9.25 3.10 12.12
C ARG A 202 -10.08 2.32 13.13
N PHE A 203 -11.32 2.75 13.37
CA PHE A 203 -12.28 2.01 14.20
C PHE A 203 -12.79 0.79 13.42
N VAL A 204 -12.01 -0.28 13.42
CA VAL A 204 -12.32 -1.57 12.79
C VAL A 204 -11.98 -2.68 13.77
N LYS A 205 -12.73 -3.78 13.69
CA LYS A 205 -12.63 -4.91 14.64
C LYS A 205 -11.19 -5.45 14.78
N GLU A 206 -10.45 -5.48 13.68
CA GLU A 206 -9.07 -5.98 13.66
C GLU A 206 -8.06 -5.10 14.45
N LYS A 207 -8.49 -3.93 14.93
CA LYS A 207 -7.66 -3.05 15.77
C LYS A 207 -7.93 -3.22 17.26
N ASN A 208 -8.96 -3.97 17.64
CA ASN A 208 -9.31 -4.29 19.02
C ASN A 208 -9.31 -3.07 19.96
N LEU A 209 -9.76 -1.91 19.46
CA LEU A 209 -9.78 -0.67 20.25
C LEU A 209 -10.80 -0.75 21.41
N ASP A 210 -11.85 -1.53 21.23
CA ASP A 210 -12.83 -1.89 22.27
C ASP A 210 -12.17 -2.64 23.44
N GLN A 211 -11.35 -3.64 23.15
CA GLN A 211 -10.59 -4.38 24.16
C GLN A 211 -9.56 -3.49 24.87
N LEU A 212 -8.94 -2.54 24.17
CA LEU A 212 -8.04 -1.59 24.79
C LEU A 212 -8.77 -0.70 25.80
N VAL A 213 -9.96 -0.18 25.43
CA VAL A 213 -10.79 0.62 26.33
C VAL A 213 -11.22 -0.22 27.55
N GLU A 214 -11.68 -1.44 27.33
CA GLU A 214 -12.09 -2.34 28.40
C GLU A 214 -10.91 -2.64 29.36
N ALA A 215 -9.72 -2.96 28.82
CA ALA A 215 -8.54 -3.18 29.63
C ALA A 215 -8.14 -1.95 30.43
N PHE A 216 -8.24 -0.75 29.84
CA PHE A 216 -7.94 0.48 30.54
C PHE A 216 -8.92 0.78 31.69
N THR A 217 -10.21 0.48 31.52
CA THR A 217 -11.20 0.65 32.59
C THR A 217 -11.02 -0.27 33.78
N GLN A 218 -10.28 -1.40 33.58
CA GLN A 218 -9.95 -2.35 34.65
C GLN A 218 -8.67 -1.96 35.42
N LEU A 219 -7.91 -1.01 34.91
CA LEU A 219 -6.76 -0.49 35.65
C LEU A 219 -7.33 0.32 36.84
N SER A 220 -7.12 -0.17 38.04
CA SER A 220 -7.36 0.62 39.25
C SER A 220 -6.52 1.89 39.12
N SER A 221 -7.17 3.02 39.31
CA SER A 221 -6.56 4.37 39.17
C SER A 221 -5.11 4.46 39.58
N PRO A 222 -4.35 5.31 38.89
CA PRO A 222 -2.96 5.56 39.20
C PRO A 222 -2.75 6.07 40.61
#